data_b71026a85c7d782798981300adac3aca
#
_entry.id   b71026a85c7d782798981300adac3aca
#
_cell.length_a   1.000
_cell.length_b   1.000
_cell.length_c   1.000
_cell.angle_alpha   90.00
_cell.angle_beta   90.00
_cell.angle_gamma   90.00
#
_symmetry.space_group_name_H-M   'P 1'
#
loop_
_entity.id
_entity.type
_entity.pdbx_description
1 polymer ?
#
loop_
_entity_poly.entity_id
_entity_poly.type
_entity_poly.pdbx_seq_one_letter_code
_entity_poly.pdbx_strand_id
1 'polypeptide(L)'
;MEITANTVAIVTGGASGLGAATVKALASQGAKVSIFDMNRHLGEEISYTNQADYYDVDVSNAQAVAKAVNSVESKFKRLNVLVNCAGIGPPAKTVSRGEPHEAALFAKVIEVNLIGSFHCASNAAAAMLRSDTCTDDGERGVIINTASVAAYEGQIGQVAYAASKGGVAAMTLPIARDLAREHIRCCCIAPGLFLTPMFEGLGEEVCESLAKDVVFPKRLGDPSEFAEYASQIVQNNYINGSVMRLDGGIRLA
;
A
#
# COMPACT_ATOMS: atom_id res chain seq x y z
N MET A 1 -2.57 -0.05 -18.16
CA MET A 1 -3.98 -0.41 -18.51
C MET A 1 -4.90 0.75 -18.20
N GLU A 2 -6.04 0.88 -18.88
CA GLU A 2 -7.09 1.84 -18.49
C GLU A 2 -7.85 1.33 -17.27
N ILE A 3 -8.28 2.26 -16.40
CA ILE A 3 -9.14 1.94 -15.27
C ILE A 3 -10.58 2.03 -15.73
N THR A 4 -11.30 0.90 -15.74
CA THR A 4 -12.66 0.79 -16.28
C THR A 4 -13.50 -0.17 -15.42
N ALA A 5 -14.76 -0.36 -15.78
CA ALA A 5 -15.64 -1.36 -15.15
C ALA A 5 -15.11 -2.82 -15.26
N ASN A 6 -14.14 -3.07 -16.12
CA ASN A 6 -13.46 -4.37 -16.24
C ASN A 6 -12.21 -4.47 -15.34
N THR A 7 -11.77 -3.38 -14.72
CA THR A 7 -10.65 -3.39 -13.78
C THR A 7 -11.11 -3.91 -12.42
N VAL A 8 -10.43 -4.94 -11.91
CA VAL A 8 -10.65 -5.48 -10.57
C VAL A 8 -9.42 -5.21 -9.71
N ALA A 9 -9.62 -4.54 -8.58
CA ALA A 9 -8.56 -4.11 -7.70
C ALA A 9 -8.74 -4.65 -6.27
N ILE A 10 -7.65 -5.00 -5.61
CA ILE A 10 -7.58 -5.22 -4.17
C ILE A 10 -6.77 -4.07 -3.56
N VAL A 11 -7.28 -3.47 -2.49
CA VAL A 11 -6.58 -2.46 -1.70
C VAL A 11 -6.49 -2.94 -0.26
N THR A 12 -5.28 -3.21 0.23
CA THR A 12 -5.07 -3.56 1.65
C THR A 12 -4.95 -2.29 2.49
N GLY A 13 -5.40 -2.33 3.74
CA GLY A 13 -5.49 -1.12 4.57
C GLY A 13 -6.50 -0.11 4.01
N GLY A 14 -7.50 -0.59 3.26
CA GLY A 14 -8.45 0.24 2.52
C GLY A 14 -9.53 0.90 3.37
N ALA A 15 -9.58 0.64 4.67
CA ALA A 15 -10.55 1.24 5.58
C ALA A 15 -10.17 2.67 6.03
N SER A 16 -8.95 3.13 5.81
CA SER A 16 -8.50 4.45 6.26
C SER A 16 -7.35 5.03 5.45
N GLY A 17 -7.05 6.31 5.64
CA GLY A 17 -5.86 6.99 5.14
C GLY A 17 -5.60 6.81 3.64
N LEU A 18 -4.37 6.45 3.28
CA LEU A 18 -3.94 6.27 1.88
C LEU A 18 -4.74 5.18 1.16
N GLY A 19 -5.06 4.09 1.88
CA GLY A 19 -5.85 2.99 1.33
C GLY A 19 -7.27 3.41 1.00
N ALA A 20 -7.97 4.09 1.91
CA ALA A 20 -9.35 4.56 1.67
C ALA A 20 -9.42 5.58 0.52
N ALA A 21 -8.45 6.49 0.44
CA ALA A 21 -8.34 7.40 -0.71
C ALA A 21 -8.13 6.63 -2.03
N THR A 22 -7.31 5.59 -2.01
CA THR A 22 -7.07 4.73 -3.18
C THR A 22 -8.34 3.98 -3.59
N VAL A 23 -9.08 3.43 -2.63
CA VAL A 23 -10.39 2.80 -2.89
C VAL A 23 -11.31 3.78 -3.61
N LYS A 24 -11.47 4.98 -3.05
CA LYS A 24 -12.31 6.03 -3.64
C LYS A 24 -11.86 6.40 -5.06
N ALA A 25 -10.57 6.61 -5.29
CA ALA A 25 -10.04 7.01 -6.58
C ALA A 25 -10.26 5.94 -7.67
N LEU A 26 -9.99 4.66 -7.35
CA LEU A 26 -10.19 3.57 -8.30
C LEU A 26 -11.68 3.32 -8.58
N ALA A 27 -12.52 3.33 -7.54
CA ALA A 27 -13.96 3.14 -7.69
C ALA A 27 -14.61 4.27 -8.50
N SER A 28 -14.21 5.53 -8.29
CA SER A 28 -14.73 6.68 -9.06
C SER A 28 -14.39 6.62 -10.55
N GLN A 29 -13.34 5.90 -10.93
CA GLN A 29 -12.96 5.63 -12.31
C GLN A 29 -13.64 4.36 -12.87
N GLY A 30 -14.50 3.72 -12.10
CA GLY A 30 -15.31 2.57 -12.51
C GLY A 30 -14.75 1.20 -12.11
N ALA A 31 -13.58 1.11 -11.48
CA ALA A 31 -13.02 -0.18 -11.05
C ALA A 31 -13.89 -0.87 -9.98
N LYS A 32 -13.91 -2.19 -10.03
CA LYS A 32 -14.47 -3.04 -8.96
C LYS A 32 -13.40 -3.21 -7.89
N VAL A 33 -13.63 -2.63 -6.70
CA VAL A 33 -12.62 -2.59 -5.65
C VAL A 33 -13.00 -3.53 -4.51
N SER A 34 -12.02 -4.28 -4.00
CA SER A 34 -12.12 -5.12 -2.81
C SER A 34 -11.17 -4.58 -1.74
N ILE A 35 -11.71 -4.27 -0.57
CA ILE A 35 -11.02 -3.75 0.60
C ILE A 35 -10.59 -4.92 1.48
N PHE A 36 -9.30 -5.02 1.79
CA PHE A 36 -8.76 -5.94 2.79
C PHE A 36 -8.32 -5.14 4.01
N ASP A 37 -9.04 -5.26 5.11
CA ASP A 37 -8.75 -4.52 6.35
C ASP A 37 -9.27 -5.28 7.56
N MET A 38 -8.68 -5.06 8.72
CA MET A 38 -9.14 -5.62 10.00
C MET A 38 -10.18 -4.74 10.69
N ASN A 39 -10.28 -3.46 10.32
CA ASN A 39 -11.27 -2.55 10.87
C ASN A 39 -12.61 -2.70 10.15
N ARG A 40 -13.43 -3.61 10.65
CA ARG A 40 -14.73 -3.93 10.06
C ARG A 40 -15.62 -2.70 9.91
N HIS A 41 -15.76 -1.89 10.97
CA HIS A 41 -16.67 -0.76 10.97
C HIS A 41 -16.33 0.26 9.87
N LEU A 42 -15.07 0.73 9.82
CA LEU A 42 -14.64 1.67 8.79
C LEU A 42 -14.60 1.01 7.39
N GLY A 43 -14.23 -0.27 7.32
CA GLY A 43 -14.18 -1.00 6.06
C GLY A 43 -15.57 -1.16 5.42
N GLU A 44 -16.60 -1.46 6.21
CA GLU A 44 -17.99 -1.54 5.73
C GLU A 44 -18.53 -0.16 5.33
N GLU A 45 -18.18 0.92 6.05
CA GLU A 45 -18.54 2.29 5.70
C GLU A 45 -17.92 2.73 4.36
N ILE A 46 -16.61 2.53 4.17
CA ILE A 46 -15.91 2.84 2.91
C ILE A 46 -16.44 1.97 1.76
N SER A 47 -16.72 0.70 2.03
CA SER A 47 -17.33 -0.25 1.08
C SER A 47 -18.68 0.25 0.57
N TYR A 48 -19.56 0.62 1.49
CA TYR A 48 -20.90 1.14 1.14
C TYR A 48 -20.81 2.43 0.32
N THR A 49 -19.99 3.39 0.77
CA THR A 49 -19.86 4.70 0.12
C THR A 49 -19.29 4.62 -1.29
N ASN A 50 -18.39 3.66 -1.56
CA ASN A 50 -17.68 3.54 -2.83
C ASN A 50 -18.16 2.34 -3.68
N GLN A 51 -19.22 1.65 -3.28
CA GLN A 51 -19.74 0.44 -3.93
C GLN A 51 -18.63 -0.62 -4.10
N ALA A 52 -17.77 -0.73 -3.09
CA ALA A 52 -16.67 -1.70 -3.03
C ALA A 52 -17.09 -2.94 -2.22
N ASP A 53 -16.28 -3.99 -2.26
CA ASP A 53 -16.46 -5.15 -1.37
C ASP A 53 -15.53 -5.03 -0.17
N TYR A 54 -15.98 -5.45 1.01
CA TYR A 54 -15.16 -5.54 2.20
C TYR A 54 -14.86 -7.00 2.57
N TYR A 55 -13.62 -7.26 2.94
CA TYR A 55 -13.13 -8.53 3.48
C TYR A 55 -12.33 -8.27 4.75
N ASP A 56 -12.71 -8.94 5.84
CA ASP A 56 -11.98 -8.91 7.12
C ASP A 56 -10.70 -9.76 6.98
N VAL A 57 -9.55 -9.10 6.81
CA VAL A 57 -8.26 -9.75 6.50
C VAL A 57 -7.12 -9.15 7.31
N ASP A 58 -6.48 -9.98 8.13
CA ASP A 58 -5.13 -9.71 8.64
C ASP A 58 -4.11 -10.14 7.58
N VAL A 59 -3.41 -9.17 6.99
CA VAL A 59 -2.40 -9.43 5.94
C VAL A 59 -1.21 -10.25 6.44
N SER A 60 -0.95 -10.28 7.75
CA SER A 60 0.08 -11.13 8.35
C SER A 60 -0.30 -12.62 8.34
N ASN A 61 -1.59 -12.93 8.15
CA ASN A 61 -2.08 -14.31 8.04
C ASN A 61 -2.14 -14.76 6.57
N ALA A 62 -1.15 -15.54 6.15
CA ALA A 62 -1.04 -16.03 4.77
C ALA A 62 -2.28 -16.78 4.27
N GLN A 63 -2.94 -17.57 5.15
CA GLN A 63 -4.12 -18.35 4.78
C GLN A 63 -5.35 -17.46 4.60
N ALA A 64 -5.52 -16.45 5.47
CA ALA A 64 -6.59 -15.45 5.34
C ALA A 64 -6.44 -14.67 4.03
N VAL A 65 -5.23 -14.23 3.69
CA VAL A 65 -4.92 -13.55 2.43
C VAL A 65 -5.26 -14.44 1.23
N ALA A 66 -4.76 -15.67 1.20
CA ALA A 66 -5.02 -16.60 0.11
C ALA A 66 -6.53 -16.84 -0.10
N LYS A 67 -7.27 -17.06 0.98
CA LYS A 67 -8.73 -17.24 0.94
C LYS A 67 -9.44 -16.00 0.38
N ALA A 68 -9.07 -14.80 0.83
CA ALA A 68 -9.70 -13.55 0.40
C ALA A 68 -9.40 -13.25 -1.07
N VAL A 69 -8.15 -13.41 -1.53
CA VAL A 69 -7.78 -13.24 -2.95
C VAL A 69 -8.56 -14.21 -3.84
N ASN A 70 -8.65 -15.49 -3.45
CA ASN A 70 -9.44 -16.49 -4.17
C ASN A 70 -10.94 -16.12 -4.22
N SER A 71 -11.47 -15.52 -3.16
CA SER A 71 -12.87 -15.05 -3.13
C SER A 71 -13.11 -13.93 -4.14
N VAL A 72 -12.19 -12.94 -4.21
CA VAL A 72 -12.24 -11.85 -5.19
C VAL A 72 -12.17 -12.39 -6.62
N GLU A 73 -11.17 -13.25 -6.90
CA GLU A 73 -11.02 -13.88 -8.21
C GLU A 73 -12.24 -14.70 -8.61
N SER A 74 -12.79 -15.50 -7.70
CA SER A 74 -13.99 -16.31 -7.95
C SER A 74 -15.22 -15.46 -8.26
N LYS A 75 -15.36 -14.31 -7.60
CA LYS A 75 -16.47 -13.37 -7.81
C LYS A 75 -16.38 -12.65 -9.14
N PHE A 76 -15.23 -12.10 -9.46
CA PHE A 76 -15.05 -11.23 -10.63
C PHE A 76 -14.41 -11.92 -11.84
N LYS A 77 -13.92 -13.15 -11.67
CA LYS A 77 -13.24 -13.96 -12.68
C LYS A 77 -11.94 -13.33 -13.22
N ARG A 78 -11.42 -12.36 -12.50
CA ARG A 78 -10.15 -11.68 -12.78
C ARG A 78 -9.64 -10.89 -11.59
N LEU A 79 -8.36 -10.53 -11.65
CA LEU A 79 -7.71 -9.55 -10.79
C LEU A 79 -6.66 -8.81 -11.63
N ASN A 80 -6.59 -7.49 -11.55
CA ASN A 80 -5.66 -6.69 -12.35
C ASN A 80 -4.77 -5.79 -11.50
N VAL A 81 -5.26 -5.32 -10.34
CA VAL A 81 -4.57 -4.33 -9.52
C VAL A 81 -4.50 -4.80 -8.07
N LEU A 82 -3.32 -4.72 -7.49
CA LEU A 82 -3.13 -4.78 -6.05
C LEU A 82 -2.45 -3.50 -5.59
N VAL A 83 -3.03 -2.83 -4.57
CA VAL A 83 -2.37 -1.73 -3.86
C VAL A 83 -2.21 -2.10 -2.39
N ASN A 84 -0.97 -2.30 -1.96
CA ASN A 84 -0.62 -2.64 -0.58
C ASN A 84 -0.46 -1.38 0.26
N CYS A 85 -1.50 -0.97 1.00
CA CYS A 85 -1.47 0.16 1.94
C CYS A 85 -1.49 -0.27 3.41
N ALA A 86 -1.79 -1.54 3.72
CA ALA A 86 -1.80 -2.02 5.09
C ALA A 86 -0.42 -1.89 5.75
N GLY A 87 -0.40 -1.35 6.96
CA GLY A 87 0.85 -1.20 7.70
C GLY A 87 0.65 -0.55 9.06
N ILE A 88 1.61 -0.79 9.95
CA ILE A 88 1.68 -0.23 11.29
C ILE A 88 3.05 0.40 11.54
N GLY A 89 3.13 1.39 12.42
CA GLY A 89 4.39 2.09 12.71
C GLY A 89 4.49 2.53 14.18
N PRO A 90 4.31 1.64 15.18
CA PRO A 90 4.47 2.02 16.57
C PRO A 90 5.93 2.44 16.84
N PRO A 91 6.15 3.63 17.43
CA PRO A 91 7.49 4.12 17.70
C PRO A 91 8.12 3.38 18.88
N ALA A 92 9.34 2.86 18.68
CA ALA A 92 10.13 2.25 19.75
C ALA A 92 11.62 2.38 19.46
N LYS A 93 12.39 2.87 20.46
CA LYS A 93 13.85 3.01 20.33
C LYS A 93 14.55 1.65 20.43
N THR A 94 15.73 1.53 19.84
CA THR A 94 16.60 0.33 19.96
C THR A 94 16.90 0.00 21.42
N VAL A 95 17.11 1.03 22.24
CA VAL A 95 17.23 0.95 23.71
C VAL A 95 16.44 2.11 24.31
N SER A 96 15.64 1.83 25.34
CA SER A 96 14.90 2.85 26.10
C SER A 96 15.02 2.60 27.59
N ARG A 97 15.50 3.57 28.37
CA ARG A 97 15.70 3.48 29.83
C ARG A 97 16.54 2.29 30.28
N GLY A 98 17.52 1.88 29.44
CA GLY A 98 18.39 0.74 29.73
C GLY A 98 17.84 -0.62 29.25
N GLU A 99 16.59 -0.67 28.80
CA GLU A 99 15.96 -1.88 28.29
C GLU A 99 16.06 -1.98 26.76
N PRO A 100 16.30 -3.17 26.19
CA PRO A 100 16.33 -3.38 24.74
C PRO A 100 14.95 -3.21 24.12
N HIS A 101 14.92 -2.99 22.81
CA HIS A 101 13.69 -3.00 22.03
C HIS A 101 12.94 -4.32 22.21
N GLU A 102 11.64 -4.26 22.40
CA GLU A 102 10.80 -5.45 22.52
C GLU A 102 10.80 -6.25 21.21
N ALA A 103 11.31 -7.51 21.27
CA ALA A 103 11.46 -8.36 20.10
C ALA A 103 10.11 -8.67 19.41
N ALA A 104 9.05 -8.87 20.20
CA ALA A 104 7.70 -9.14 19.70
C ALA A 104 7.14 -7.94 18.90
N LEU A 105 7.38 -6.71 19.37
CA LEU A 105 6.96 -5.51 18.66
C LEU A 105 7.69 -5.36 17.32
N PHE A 106 9.01 -5.59 17.31
CA PHE A 106 9.80 -5.59 16.07
C PHE A 106 9.25 -6.62 15.07
N ALA A 107 9.07 -7.87 15.53
CA ALA A 107 8.54 -8.95 14.71
C ALA A 107 7.16 -8.61 14.14
N LYS A 108 6.24 -8.06 14.96
CA LYS A 108 4.90 -7.67 14.51
C LYS A 108 4.91 -6.63 13.39
N VAL A 109 5.80 -5.64 13.48
CA VAL A 109 5.95 -4.62 12.41
C VAL A 109 6.45 -5.27 11.11
N ILE A 110 7.43 -6.18 11.19
CA ILE A 110 7.93 -6.92 10.02
C ILE A 110 6.83 -7.82 9.44
N GLU A 111 6.11 -8.54 10.26
CA GLU A 111 5.03 -9.43 9.84
C GLU A 111 3.93 -8.70 9.07
N VAL A 112 3.45 -7.58 9.60
CA VAL A 112 2.39 -6.82 8.95
C VAL A 112 2.90 -6.11 7.71
N ASN A 113 3.95 -5.30 7.83
CA ASN A 113 4.35 -4.37 6.77
C ASN A 113 5.08 -5.06 5.62
N LEU A 114 5.97 -6.00 5.91
CA LEU A 114 6.81 -6.65 4.91
C LEU A 114 6.24 -7.99 4.47
N ILE A 115 6.07 -8.92 5.43
CA ILE A 115 5.59 -10.26 5.11
C ILE A 115 4.15 -10.21 4.61
N GLY A 116 3.29 -9.40 5.22
CA GLY A 116 1.92 -9.19 4.79
C GLY A 116 1.81 -8.60 3.37
N SER A 117 2.64 -7.61 3.04
CA SER A 117 2.72 -7.08 1.67
C SER A 117 3.14 -8.16 0.67
N PHE A 118 4.10 -9.02 1.04
CA PHE A 118 4.53 -10.13 0.19
C PHE A 118 3.44 -11.21 0.04
N HIS A 119 2.72 -11.56 1.12
CA HIS A 119 1.59 -12.48 1.04
C HIS A 119 0.55 -12.00 0.02
N CYS A 120 0.18 -10.72 0.11
CA CYS A 120 -0.79 -10.13 -0.83
C CYS A 120 -0.23 -10.09 -2.25
N ALA A 121 1.03 -9.68 -2.44
CA ALA A 121 1.67 -9.58 -3.75
C ALA A 121 1.75 -10.95 -4.44
N SER A 122 2.21 -11.99 -3.75
CA SER A 122 2.36 -13.34 -4.33
C SER A 122 1.01 -13.99 -4.66
N ASN A 123 0.00 -13.86 -3.79
CA ASN A 123 -1.33 -14.40 -4.06
C ASN A 123 -2.05 -13.63 -5.16
N ALA A 124 -1.93 -12.29 -5.19
CA ALA A 124 -2.50 -11.48 -6.26
C ALA A 124 -1.84 -11.78 -7.61
N ALA A 125 -0.51 -11.92 -7.66
CA ALA A 125 0.19 -12.32 -8.88
C ALA A 125 -0.32 -13.66 -9.41
N ALA A 126 -0.48 -14.66 -8.54
CA ALA A 126 -1.02 -15.96 -8.92
C ALA A 126 -2.46 -15.87 -9.47
N ALA A 127 -3.30 -14.98 -8.92
CA ALA A 127 -4.64 -14.72 -9.45
C ALA A 127 -4.60 -13.96 -10.79
N MET A 128 -3.71 -12.98 -10.94
CA MET A 128 -3.51 -12.24 -12.19
C MET A 128 -3.08 -13.16 -13.36
N LEU A 129 -2.27 -14.19 -13.08
CA LEU A 129 -1.86 -15.18 -14.09
C LEU A 129 -3.05 -15.94 -14.70
N ARG A 130 -4.11 -16.12 -13.95
CA ARG A 130 -5.34 -16.80 -14.41
C ARG A 130 -6.33 -15.85 -15.09
N SER A 131 -6.04 -14.55 -15.09
CA SER A 131 -6.85 -13.53 -15.75
C SER A 131 -6.41 -13.35 -17.20
N ASP A 132 -7.34 -12.93 -18.06
CA ASP A 132 -7.02 -12.50 -19.41
C ASP A 132 -6.16 -11.22 -19.38
N THR A 133 -5.38 -11.02 -20.44
CA THR A 133 -4.64 -9.76 -20.65
C THR A 133 -5.59 -8.59 -20.80
N CYS A 134 -5.15 -7.39 -20.41
CA CYS A 134 -5.99 -6.20 -20.37
C CYS A 134 -5.46 -5.05 -21.25
N THR A 135 -4.35 -5.25 -21.95
CA THR A 135 -3.77 -4.29 -22.92
C THR A 135 -3.26 -5.02 -24.16
N ASP A 136 -3.03 -4.27 -25.23
CA ASP A 136 -2.43 -4.79 -26.48
C ASP A 136 -1.01 -5.31 -26.26
N ASP A 137 -0.27 -4.78 -25.30
CA ASP A 137 1.06 -5.25 -24.88
C ASP A 137 0.99 -6.56 -24.08
N GLY A 138 -0.20 -7.06 -23.81
CA GLY A 138 -0.42 -8.32 -23.07
C GLY A 138 -0.35 -8.16 -21.55
N GLU A 139 -0.39 -6.95 -20.98
CA GLU A 139 -0.39 -6.74 -19.52
C GLU A 139 -1.54 -7.47 -18.84
N ARG A 140 -1.26 -8.17 -17.76
CA ARG A 140 -2.25 -8.85 -16.90
C ARG A 140 -2.59 -8.05 -15.66
N GLY A 141 -1.63 -7.30 -15.14
CA GLY A 141 -1.87 -6.52 -13.94
C GLY A 141 -0.65 -5.81 -13.38
N VAL A 142 -0.89 -5.07 -12.29
CA VAL A 142 0.12 -4.32 -11.57
C VAL A 142 -0.04 -4.46 -10.05
N ILE A 143 1.09 -4.64 -9.38
CA ILE A 143 1.24 -4.62 -7.94
C ILE A 143 1.88 -3.29 -7.55
N ILE A 144 1.25 -2.54 -6.66
CA ILE A 144 1.76 -1.29 -6.12
C ILE A 144 1.95 -1.46 -4.61
N ASN A 145 3.20 -1.46 -4.19
CA ASN A 145 3.55 -1.53 -2.77
C ASN A 145 3.70 -0.12 -2.18
N THR A 146 3.47 0.02 -0.88
CA THR A 146 3.68 1.27 -0.14
C THR A 146 4.87 1.12 0.81
N ALA A 147 6.01 1.69 0.42
CA ALA A 147 7.16 1.89 1.30
C ALA A 147 6.97 3.13 2.19
N SER A 148 7.98 3.91 2.39
CA SER A 148 8.02 5.21 3.07
C SER A 148 9.34 5.89 2.80
N VAL A 149 9.42 7.21 2.95
CA VAL A 149 10.71 7.91 3.06
C VAL A 149 11.56 7.38 4.22
N ALA A 150 10.91 6.84 5.27
CA ALA A 150 11.59 6.19 6.39
C ALA A 150 12.39 4.94 6.00
N ALA A 151 12.18 4.38 4.81
CA ALA A 151 13.03 3.33 4.25
C ALA A 151 14.47 3.79 4.01
N TYR A 152 14.67 5.10 3.87
CA TYR A 152 15.95 5.75 3.55
C TYR A 152 16.41 6.67 4.69
N GLU A 153 15.49 7.31 5.38
CA GLU A 153 15.72 8.40 6.32
C GLU A 153 14.88 8.15 7.61
N GLY A 154 15.01 6.92 8.17
CA GLY A 154 14.27 6.54 9.37
C GLY A 154 14.68 7.38 10.59
N GLN A 155 13.69 7.93 11.30
CA GLN A 155 13.87 8.75 12.47
C GLN A 155 14.03 7.92 13.75
N ILE A 156 14.34 8.61 14.87
CA ILE A 156 14.41 8.02 16.20
C ILE A 156 13.11 7.27 16.52
N GLY A 157 13.24 6.01 16.93
CA GLY A 157 12.09 5.15 17.26
C GLY A 157 11.49 4.42 16.05
N GLN A 158 12.04 4.56 14.86
CA GLN A 158 11.49 3.94 13.65
C GLN A 158 12.27 2.70 13.17
N VAL A 159 13.14 2.08 13.99
CA VAL A 159 14.00 0.99 13.52
C VAL A 159 13.25 -0.16 12.89
N ALA A 160 12.15 -0.65 13.50
CA ALA A 160 11.33 -1.72 12.96
C ALA A 160 10.56 -1.26 11.71
N TYR A 161 9.99 -0.06 11.75
CA TYR A 161 9.27 0.54 10.63
C TYR A 161 10.18 0.76 9.43
N ALA A 162 11.34 1.40 9.63
CA ALA A 162 12.32 1.65 8.58
C ALA A 162 12.83 0.33 7.97
N ALA A 163 13.15 -0.68 8.78
CA ALA A 163 13.54 -2.00 8.31
C ALA A 163 12.44 -2.65 7.44
N SER A 164 11.19 -2.59 7.88
CA SER A 164 10.05 -3.14 7.14
C SER A 164 9.86 -2.43 5.79
N LYS A 165 9.89 -1.09 5.77
CA LYS A 165 9.69 -0.28 4.56
C LYS A 165 10.89 -0.33 3.62
N GLY A 166 12.11 -0.48 4.17
CA GLY A 166 13.32 -0.80 3.40
C GLY A 166 13.20 -2.15 2.68
N GLY A 167 12.69 -3.18 3.38
CA GLY A 167 12.40 -4.48 2.78
C GLY A 167 11.35 -4.40 1.66
N VAL A 168 10.26 -3.65 1.87
CA VAL A 168 9.23 -3.43 0.83
C VAL A 168 9.82 -2.74 -0.41
N ALA A 169 10.65 -1.72 -0.21
CA ALA A 169 11.34 -1.06 -1.32
C ALA A 169 12.28 -2.03 -2.06
N ALA A 170 13.07 -2.81 -1.32
CA ALA A 170 14.05 -3.74 -1.88
C ALA A 170 13.42 -4.88 -2.68
N MET A 171 12.25 -5.40 -2.27
CA MET A 171 11.58 -6.51 -2.99
C MET A 171 10.90 -6.07 -4.29
N THR A 172 10.73 -4.77 -4.56
CA THR A 172 9.99 -4.26 -5.72
C THR A 172 10.61 -4.70 -7.05
N LEU A 173 11.90 -4.46 -7.25
CA LEU A 173 12.58 -4.84 -8.50
C LEU A 173 12.72 -6.36 -8.69
N PRO A 174 13.06 -7.16 -7.67
CA PRO A 174 13.02 -8.62 -7.78
C PRO A 174 11.64 -9.16 -8.21
N ILE A 175 10.56 -8.70 -7.58
CA ILE A 175 9.20 -9.11 -7.97
C ILE A 175 8.89 -8.72 -9.42
N ALA A 176 9.24 -7.50 -9.84
CA ALA A 176 9.04 -7.06 -11.22
C ALA A 176 9.81 -7.94 -12.23
N ARG A 177 11.03 -8.40 -11.87
CA ARG A 177 11.83 -9.30 -12.70
C ARG A 177 11.26 -10.71 -12.76
N ASP A 178 10.84 -11.25 -11.62
CA ASP A 178 10.23 -12.57 -11.52
C ASP A 178 8.96 -12.65 -12.37
N LEU A 179 8.16 -11.59 -12.38
CA LEU A 179 6.87 -11.52 -13.03
C LEU A 179 6.90 -10.93 -14.46
N ALA A 180 8.08 -10.58 -14.98
CA ALA A 180 8.22 -9.93 -16.29
C ALA A 180 7.68 -10.79 -17.44
N ARG A 181 7.97 -12.10 -17.45
CA ARG A 181 7.48 -13.05 -18.46
C ARG A 181 5.98 -13.31 -18.36
N GLU A 182 5.41 -13.00 -17.21
CA GLU A 182 4.00 -13.16 -16.90
C GLU A 182 3.19 -11.88 -17.18
N HIS A 183 3.87 -10.84 -17.67
CA HIS A 183 3.26 -9.55 -18.00
C HIS A 183 2.57 -8.87 -16.80
N ILE A 184 3.14 -9.02 -15.60
CA ILE A 184 2.70 -8.35 -14.37
C ILE A 184 3.80 -7.40 -13.93
N ARG A 185 3.42 -6.12 -13.69
CA ARG A 185 4.32 -5.09 -13.18
C ARG A 185 4.33 -5.09 -11.66
N CYS A 186 5.45 -4.64 -11.08
CA CYS A 186 5.54 -4.35 -9.66
C CYS A 186 6.22 -3.00 -9.45
N CYS A 187 5.54 -2.10 -8.77
CA CYS A 187 6.00 -0.75 -8.47
C CYS A 187 5.89 -0.49 -6.97
N CYS A 188 6.55 0.56 -6.50
CA CYS A 188 6.46 0.98 -5.10
C CYS A 188 6.37 2.50 -5.02
N ILE A 189 5.47 3.00 -4.18
CA ILE A 189 5.43 4.40 -3.78
C ILE A 189 6.09 4.50 -2.41
N ALA A 190 6.99 5.46 -2.22
CA ALA A 190 7.57 5.83 -0.94
C ALA A 190 7.02 7.20 -0.52
N PRO A 191 5.87 7.24 0.19
CA PRO A 191 5.27 8.49 0.61
C PRO A 191 6.11 9.18 1.69
N GLY A 192 6.06 10.51 1.68
CA GLY A 192 6.50 11.36 2.78
C GLY A 192 5.44 11.43 3.88
N LEU A 193 5.23 12.62 4.39
CA LEU A 193 4.25 12.90 5.45
C LEU A 193 2.89 13.23 4.80
N PHE A 194 1.90 12.38 5.05
CA PHE A 194 0.53 12.53 4.56
C PHE A 194 -0.44 12.69 5.72
N LEU A 195 -1.46 13.53 5.53
CA LEU A 195 -2.53 13.73 6.51
C LEU A 195 -3.41 12.47 6.55
N THR A 196 -3.12 11.59 7.49
CA THR A 196 -3.82 10.33 7.71
C THR A 196 -4.26 10.25 9.16
N PRO A 197 -5.18 9.34 9.54
CA PRO A 197 -5.59 9.18 10.94
C PRO A 197 -4.42 8.97 11.91
N MET A 198 -3.30 8.42 11.44
CA MET A 198 -2.08 8.28 12.23
C MET A 198 -1.47 9.65 12.63
N PHE A 199 -1.58 10.67 11.78
CA PHE A 199 -1.08 12.01 12.01
C PHE A 199 -2.14 12.94 12.62
N GLU A 200 -3.40 12.80 12.25
CA GLU A 200 -4.51 13.56 12.83
C GLU A 200 -4.59 13.42 14.35
N GLY A 201 -4.27 12.22 14.88
CA GLY A 201 -4.19 11.96 16.31
C GLY A 201 -3.07 12.71 17.06
N LEU A 202 -2.10 13.34 16.35
CA LEU A 202 -0.99 14.09 16.96
C LEU A 202 -1.32 15.55 17.26
N GLY A 203 -2.44 16.07 16.75
CA GLY A 203 -2.87 17.45 16.89
C GLY A 203 -2.29 18.40 15.82
N GLU A 204 -2.98 19.52 15.62
CA GLU A 204 -2.71 20.49 14.55
C GLU A 204 -1.31 21.10 14.63
N GLU A 205 -0.87 21.51 15.84
CA GLU A 205 0.46 22.11 16.05
C GLU A 205 1.61 21.17 15.62
N VAL A 206 1.47 19.87 15.88
CA VAL A 206 2.47 18.87 15.48
C VAL A 206 2.45 18.68 13.97
N CYS A 207 1.29 18.62 13.36
CA CYS A 207 1.15 18.52 11.89
C CYS A 207 1.75 19.75 11.20
N GLU A 208 1.51 20.96 11.71
CA GLU A 208 2.12 22.19 11.20
C GLU A 208 3.64 22.20 11.38
N SER A 209 4.14 21.68 12.50
CA SER A 209 5.59 21.58 12.74
C SER A 209 6.24 20.64 11.72
N LEU A 210 5.66 19.47 11.50
CA LEU A 210 6.13 18.50 10.52
C LEU A 210 6.06 19.04 9.07
N ALA A 211 5.05 19.83 8.76
CA ALA A 211 4.89 20.45 7.44
C ALA A 211 6.02 21.44 7.10
N LYS A 212 6.70 22.02 8.11
CA LYS A 212 7.85 22.93 7.89
C LYS A 212 9.05 22.24 7.24
N ASP A 213 9.19 20.92 7.42
CA ASP A 213 10.29 20.14 6.86
C ASP A 213 10.03 19.74 5.39
N VAL A 214 8.77 19.85 4.92
CA VAL A 214 8.43 19.65 3.51
C VAL A 214 8.98 20.81 2.69
N VAL A 215 9.68 20.52 1.59
CA VAL A 215 10.30 21.56 0.76
C VAL A 215 9.24 22.39 0.05
N PHE A 216 8.36 21.76 -0.71
CA PHE A 216 7.21 22.38 -1.37
C PHE A 216 6.20 21.30 -1.82
N PRO A 217 4.88 21.54 -1.65
CA PRO A 217 4.25 22.65 -0.90
C PRO A 217 4.44 22.48 0.61
N LYS A 218 4.41 23.58 1.37
CA LYS A 218 4.61 23.63 2.83
C LYS A 218 3.37 23.10 3.59
N ARG A 219 3.03 21.83 3.38
CA ARG A 219 1.92 21.12 4.02
C ARG A 219 2.19 19.63 4.01
N LEU A 220 1.45 18.88 4.78
CA LEU A 220 1.36 17.43 4.62
C LEU A 220 0.69 17.10 3.27
N GLY A 221 1.03 15.97 2.69
CA GLY A 221 0.35 15.45 1.51
C GLY A 221 -1.10 15.08 1.83
N ASP A 222 -2.01 15.31 0.89
CA ASP A 222 -3.37 14.80 0.98
C ASP A 222 -3.41 13.35 0.51
N PRO A 223 -4.12 12.43 1.21
CA PRO A 223 -4.26 11.04 0.77
C PRO A 223 -4.74 10.87 -0.67
N SER A 224 -5.52 11.82 -1.21
CA SER A 224 -5.94 11.81 -2.60
C SER A 224 -4.78 11.95 -3.59
N GLU A 225 -3.71 12.69 -3.23
CA GLU A 225 -2.51 12.82 -4.07
C GLU A 225 -1.76 11.49 -4.20
N PHE A 226 -1.74 10.68 -3.14
CA PHE A 226 -1.24 9.31 -3.21
C PHE A 226 -2.10 8.43 -4.11
N ALA A 227 -3.41 8.50 -3.96
CA ALA A 227 -4.37 7.70 -4.72
C ALA A 227 -4.35 8.05 -6.22
N GLU A 228 -4.20 9.33 -6.55
CA GLU A 228 -4.01 9.82 -7.92
C GLU A 228 -2.72 9.26 -8.53
N TYR A 229 -1.62 9.31 -7.76
CA TYR A 229 -0.35 8.76 -8.23
C TYR A 229 -0.40 7.23 -8.42
N ALA A 230 -1.08 6.51 -7.52
CA ALA A 230 -1.33 5.08 -7.69
C ALA A 230 -2.14 4.80 -8.97
N SER A 231 -3.17 5.61 -9.27
CA SER A 231 -3.95 5.51 -10.51
C SER A 231 -3.09 5.77 -11.76
N GLN A 232 -2.17 6.74 -11.71
CA GLN A 232 -1.21 7.00 -12.80
C GLN A 232 -0.28 5.80 -13.04
N ILE A 233 0.18 5.12 -11.97
CA ILE A 233 0.99 3.89 -12.10
C ILE A 233 0.17 2.78 -12.78
N VAL A 234 -1.11 2.63 -12.44
CA VAL A 234 -1.99 1.66 -13.12
C VAL A 234 -2.07 1.97 -14.62
N GLN A 235 -2.27 3.23 -14.98
CA GLN A 235 -2.52 3.67 -16.36
C GLN A 235 -1.27 3.72 -17.24
N ASN A 236 -0.09 3.92 -16.65
CA ASN A 236 1.17 4.01 -17.38
C ASN A 236 1.95 2.69 -17.30
N ASN A 237 1.81 1.84 -18.31
CA ASN A 237 2.43 0.51 -18.36
C ASN A 237 3.96 0.52 -18.50
N TYR A 238 4.58 1.68 -18.80
CA TYR A 238 6.04 1.79 -18.84
C TYR A 238 6.68 1.99 -17.45
N ILE A 239 5.87 2.28 -16.42
CA ILE A 239 6.34 2.34 -15.02
C ILE A 239 6.39 0.93 -14.46
N ASN A 240 7.61 0.38 -14.25
CA ASN A 240 7.83 -0.95 -13.69
C ASN A 240 9.15 -1.02 -12.91
N GLY A 241 9.21 -1.82 -11.86
CA GLY A 241 10.42 -2.10 -11.08
C GLY A 241 10.97 -0.93 -10.28
N SER A 242 10.25 0.19 -10.20
CA SER A 242 10.73 1.44 -9.62
C SER A 242 10.13 1.69 -8.23
N VAL A 243 10.93 2.29 -7.36
CA VAL A 243 10.49 2.90 -6.10
C VAL A 243 10.45 4.41 -6.29
N MET A 244 9.28 5.00 -6.19
CA MET A 244 9.04 6.40 -6.49
C MET A 244 8.68 7.17 -5.21
N ARG A 245 9.45 8.21 -4.88
CA ARG A 245 9.16 9.08 -3.74
C ARG A 245 8.00 10.03 -4.10
N LEU A 246 7.06 10.16 -3.18
CA LEU A 246 5.97 11.14 -3.25
C LEU A 246 5.94 11.89 -1.91
N ASP A 247 6.73 12.94 -1.79
CA ASP A 247 7.13 13.45 -0.48
C ASP A 247 7.31 14.98 -0.37
N GLY A 248 6.94 15.74 -1.38
CA GLY A 248 7.13 17.20 -1.37
C GLY A 248 8.59 17.64 -1.21
N GLY A 249 9.55 16.75 -1.51
CA GLY A 249 10.97 17.00 -1.39
C GLY A 249 11.55 16.85 0.04
N ILE A 250 10.77 16.34 1.00
CA ILE A 250 11.23 16.19 2.39
C ILE A 250 12.46 15.27 2.49
N ARG A 251 13.38 15.61 3.39
CA ARG A 251 14.44 14.75 3.89
C ARG A 251 14.39 14.77 5.41
N LEU A 252 14.10 13.61 5.99
CA LEU A 252 13.98 13.49 7.44
C LEU A 252 15.38 13.49 8.07
N ALA A 253 15.57 14.30 9.13
CA ALA A 253 16.82 14.41 9.88
C ALA A 253 16.83 13.45 11.10
#